data_e1dd9e04ba6cb32193543fd54f130ce8
#
_entry.id   e1dd9e04ba6cb32193543fd54f130ce8
#
_cell.length_a   1.000
_cell.length_b   1.000
_cell.length_c   1.000
_cell.angle_alpha   90.00
_cell.angle_beta   90.00
_cell.angle_gamma   90.00
#
_symmetry.space_group_name_H-M   'P 1'
#
loop_
_entity.id
_entity.type
_entity.pdbx_description
1 polymer ?
#
loop_
_entity_poly.entity_id
_entity_poly.type
_entity_poly.pdbx_seq_one_letter_code
_entity_poly.pdbx_strand_id
1 'polypeptide(L)'
;MTAVFVDSNVFLRFFTIDDAGQHRQAAALFQKAAAGKTELVTGPPVLFEVAWTLRSAYGQSQEQVLQVLAAIVALPCLSLTDAPIVEAAIELATKSGQEFADAYIAAASRRAGASEIATFNQKHFEKLGATPHRF
;
A
#
# COMPACT_ATOMS: atom_id res chain seq x y z
N MET A 1 23.31 12.39 0.95
CA MET A 1 21.90 12.69 0.60
C MET A 1 21.00 12.34 1.77
N THR A 2 20.07 13.21 2.13
CA THR A 2 19.16 12.97 3.23
C THR A 2 18.01 12.07 2.77
N ALA A 3 17.71 11.04 3.55
CA ALA A 3 16.52 10.21 3.32
C ALA A 3 15.33 10.81 4.07
N VAL A 4 14.19 10.91 3.41
CA VAL A 4 12.97 11.47 3.95
C VAL A 4 11.91 10.37 3.99
N PHE A 5 11.35 10.13 5.17
CA PHE A 5 10.24 9.20 5.32
C PHE A 5 8.93 9.91 4.97
N VAL A 6 8.14 9.30 4.09
CA VAL A 6 6.91 9.92 3.56
C VAL A 6 5.70 9.33 4.28
N ASP A 7 4.89 10.20 4.87
CA ASP A 7 3.66 9.83 5.56
C ASP A 7 2.47 9.77 4.60
N SER A 8 1.39 9.17 5.04
CA SER A 8 0.20 8.89 4.24
C SER A 8 -0.42 10.15 3.62
N ASN A 9 -0.52 11.24 4.38
CA ASN A 9 -1.17 12.45 3.87
C ASN A 9 -0.42 13.08 2.69
N VAL A 10 0.89 12.89 2.58
CA VAL A 10 1.66 13.38 1.43
C VAL A 10 1.24 12.62 0.17
N PHE A 11 1.11 11.30 0.24
CA PHE A 11 0.60 10.51 -0.88
C PHE A 11 -0.84 10.87 -1.22
N LEU A 12 -1.69 11.03 -0.20
CA LEU A 12 -3.08 11.40 -0.42
C LEU A 12 -3.21 12.75 -1.12
N ARG A 13 -2.43 13.75 -0.71
CA ARG A 13 -2.44 15.06 -1.36
C ARG A 13 -1.85 15.03 -2.77
N PHE A 14 -0.95 14.11 -3.03
CA PHE A 14 -0.38 13.95 -4.37
C PHE A 14 -1.37 13.28 -5.34
N PHE A 15 -2.06 12.24 -4.89
CA PHE A 15 -2.98 11.46 -5.73
C PHE A 15 -4.42 11.98 -5.74
N THR A 16 -4.73 12.96 -4.90
CA THR A 16 -6.03 13.64 -4.88
C THR A 16 -5.80 15.16 -5.01
N ILE A 17 -6.80 15.88 -5.51
CA ILE A 17 -6.66 17.35 -5.72
C ILE A 17 -7.71 18.06 -4.86
N ASP A 18 -7.70 17.80 -3.56
CA ASP A 18 -8.58 18.47 -2.60
C ASP A 18 -7.88 19.62 -1.85
N ASP A 19 -6.55 19.72 -1.95
CA ASP A 19 -5.76 20.83 -1.42
C ASP A 19 -4.65 21.17 -2.42
N ALA A 20 -4.87 22.20 -3.20
CA ALA A 20 -3.96 22.58 -4.28
C ALA A 20 -2.55 22.96 -3.78
N GLY A 21 -2.46 23.60 -2.61
CA GLY A 21 -1.18 23.99 -2.02
C GLY A 21 -0.37 22.80 -1.59
N GLN A 22 -1.00 21.87 -0.87
CA GLN A 22 -0.34 20.64 -0.41
C GLN A 22 -0.02 19.71 -1.57
N HIS A 23 -0.89 19.65 -2.58
CA HIS A 23 -0.60 18.90 -3.81
C HIS A 23 0.70 19.39 -4.46
N ARG A 24 0.87 20.71 -4.60
CA ARG A 24 2.09 21.27 -5.18
C ARG A 24 3.33 20.96 -4.34
N GLN A 25 3.21 21.02 -3.01
CA GLN A 25 4.32 20.68 -2.11
C GLN A 25 4.72 19.20 -2.24
N ALA A 26 3.75 18.31 -2.30
CA ALA A 26 4.00 16.88 -2.50
C ALA A 26 4.65 16.63 -3.86
N ALA A 27 4.11 17.23 -4.92
CA ALA A 27 4.68 17.10 -6.27
C ALA A 27 6.12 17.59 -6.33
N ALA A 28 6.43 18.70 -5.67
CA ALA A 28 7.79 19.25 -5.61
C ALA A 28 8.75 18.27 -4.91
N LEU A 29 8.31 17.62 -3.84
CA LEU A 29 9.11 16.62 -3.14
C LEU A 29 9.43 15.44 -4.07
N PHE A 30 8.45 14.91 -4.77
CA PHE A 30 8.65 13.78 -5.67
C PHE A 30 9.51 14.16 -6.88
N GLN A 31 9.38 15.37 -7.40
CA GLN A 31 10.24 15.87 -8.46
C GLN A 31 11.70 15.99 -8.00
N LYS A 32 11.91 16.47 -6.79
CA LYS A 32 13.24 16.58 -6.18
C LYS A 32 13.88 15.19 -6.04
N ALA A 33 13.09 14.21 -5.61
CA ALA A 33 13.57 12.84 -5.49
C ALA A 33 13.89 12.22 -6.86
N ALA A 34 13.03 12.45 -7.85
CA ALA A 34 13.26 11.97 -9.23
C ALA A 34 14.53 12.59 -9.84
N ALA A 35 14.88 13.81 -9.43
CA ALA A 35 16.11 14.48 -9.85
C ALA A 35 17.36 14.02 -9.08
N GLY A 36 17.22 13.06 -8.16
CA GLY A 36 18.33 12.52 -7.39
C GLY A 36 18.81 13.40 -6.25
N LYS A 37 18.03 14.40 -5.85
CA LYS A 37 18.43 15.38 -4.81
C LYS A 37 18.04 14.95 -3.39
N THR A 38 17.18 13.96 -3.26
CA THR A 38 16.79 13.38 -1.98
C THR A 38 16.35 11.94 -2.21
N GLU A 39 16.36 11.14 -1.16
CA GLU A 39 15.82 9.78 -1.17
C GLU A 39 14.54 9.74 -0.35
N LEU A 40 13.54 9.04 -0.85
CA LEU A 40 12.28 8.88 -0.16
C LEU A 40 12.15 7.44 0.33
N VAL A 41 11.63 7.29 1.54
CA VAL A 41 11.37 5.98 2.17
C VAL A 41 9.94 5.98 2.70
N THR A 42 9.27 4.86 2.58
CA THR A 42 7.99 4.63 3.26
C THR A 42 7.87 3.15 3.62
N GLY A 43 6.75 2.75 4.15
CA GLY A 43 6.56 1.36 4.56
C GLY A 43 5.09 0.96 4.67
N PRO A 44 4.83 -0.32 4.97
CA PRO A 44 3.48 -0.86 4.98
C PRO A 44 2.45 -0.12 5.82
N PRO A 45 2.76 0.38 7.04
CA PRO A 45 1.75 1.11 7.82
C PRO A 45 1.19 2.33 7.09
N VAL A 46 2.03 3.03 6.33
CA VAL A 46 1.61 4.17 5.53
C VAL A 46 0.69 3.72 4.40
N LEU A 47 1.02 2.62 3.74
CA LEU A 47 0.21 2.07 2.64
C LEU A 47 -1.16 1.60 3.12
N PHE A 48 -1.24 0.98 4.31
CA PHE A 48 -2.53 0.61 4.91
C PHE A 48 -3.40 1.84 5.14
N GLU A 49 -2.82 2.91 5.67
CA GLU A 49 -3.54 4.15 5.93
C GLU A 49 -4.01 4.81 4.65
N VAL A 50 -3.16 4.86 3.61
CA VAL A 50 -3.53 5.37 2.29
C VAL A 50 -4.71 4.56 1.73
N ALA A 51 -4.63 3.24 1.74
CA ALA A 51 -5.68 2.38 1.20
C ALA A 51 -7.00 2.57 1.94
N TRP A 52 -6.96 2.57 3.27
CA TRP A 52 -8.15 2.73 4.10
C TRP A 52 -8.80 4.10 3.88
N THR A 53 -7.99 5.16 3.84
CA THR A 53 -8.50 6.52 3.67
C THR A 53 -9.12 6.72 2.28
N LEU A 54 -8.48 6.21 1.22
CA LEU A 54 -9.05 6.30 -0.13
C LEU A 54 -10.40 5.58 -0.22
N ARG A 55 -10.55 4.44 0.46
CA ARG A 55 -11.82 3.71 0.51
C ARG A 55 -12.87 4.46 1.32
N SER A 56 -12.54 4.88 2.55
CA SER A 56 -13.52 5.38 3.52
C SER A 56 -13.83 6.87 3.34
N ALA A 57 -12.83 7.70 3.10
CA ALA A 57 -13.02 9.15 3.01
C ALA A 57 -13.22 9.64 1.58
N TYR A 58 -12.58 9.00 0.60
CA TYR A 58 -12.68 9.41 -0.80
C TYR A 58 -13.63 8.54 -1.62
N GLY A 59 -14.19 7.49 -1.05
CA GLY A 59 -15.16 6.62 -1.73
C GLY A 59 -14.62 5.89 -2.94
N GLN A 60 -13.29 5.70 -3.03
CA GLN A 60 -12.69 5.02 -4.17
C GLN A 60 -12.99 3.51 -4.13
N SER A 61 -13.10 2.92 -5.31
CA SER A 61 -13.22 1.47 -5.44
C SER A 61 -11.89 0.80 -5.06
N GLN A 62 -11.96 -0.48 -4.74
CA GLN A 62 -10.74 -1.25 -4.46
C GLN A 62 -9.77 -1.22 -5.64
N GLU A 63 -10.29 -1.31 -6.87
CA GLU A 63 -9.46 -1.25 -8.07
C GLU A 63 -8.71 0.09 -8.15
N GLN A 64 -9.38 1.20 -7.88
CA GLN A 64 -8.75 2.52 -7.85
C GLN A 64 -7.69 2.61 -6.76
N VAL A 65 -7.97 2.07 -5.58
CA VAL A 65 -7.00 2.03 -4.47
C VAL A 65 -5.75 1.25 -4.88
N LEU A 66 -5.91 0.08 -5.49
CA LEU A 66 -4.76 -0.73 -5.92
C LEU A 66 -3.94 -0.03 -7.00
N GLN A 67 -4.58 0.75 -7.87
CA GLN A 67 -3.86 1.56 -8.86
C GLN A 67 -3.00 2.62 -8.18
N VAL A 68 -3.50 3.26 -7.13
CA VAL A 68 -2.72 4.24 -6.36
C VAL A 68 -1.55 3.57 -5.65
N LEU A 69 -1.77 2.43 -4.99
CA LEU A 69 -0.70 1.71 -4.31
C LEU A 69 0.39 1.27 -5.31
N ALA A 70 0.00 0.76 -6.46
CA ALA A 70 0.96 0.39 -7.51
C ALA A 70 1.75 1.60 -8.01
N ALA A 71 1.11 2.76 -8.15
CA ALA A 71 1.77 4.00 -8.55
C ALA A 71 2.77 4.47 -7.49
N ILE A 72 2.44 4.32 -6.20
CA ILE A 72 3.37 4.64 -5.11
C ILE A 72 4.62 3.77 -5.20
N VAL A 73 4.43 2.45 -5.36
CA VAL A 73 5.55 1.50 -5.47
C VAL A 73 6.46 1.83 -6.65
N ALA A 74 5.89 2.37 -7.73
CA ALA A 74 6.61 2.72 -8.95
C ALA A 74 7.26 4.11 -8.91
N LEU A 75 7.06 4.92 -7.86
CA LEU A 75 7.63 6.26 -7.79
C LEU A 75 9.16 6.22 -7.81
N PRO A 76 9.81 7.08 -8.64
CA PRO A 76 11.28 7.15 -8.69
C PRO A 76 11.87 7.54 -7.34
N CYS A 77 13.00 6.94 -6.99
CA CYS A 77 13.74 7.23 -5.75
C CYS A 77 12.94 7.02 -4.47
N LEU A 78 11.90 6.18 -4.50
CA LEU A 78 11.15 5.75 -3.33
C LEU A 78 11.54 4.32 -3.00
N SER A 79 12.04 4.13 -1.77
CA SER A 79 12.32 2.80 -1.22
C SER A 79 11.22 2.40 -0.26
N LEU A 80 10.82 1.13 -0.32
CA LEU A 80 9.82 0.56 0.57
C LEU A 80 10.45 -0.45 1.50
N THR A 81 10.17 -0.32 2.80
CA THR A 81 10.44 -1.42 3.72
C THR A 81 9.48 -2.57 3.38
N ASP A 82 9.96 -3.80 3.50
CA ASP A 82 9.16 -5.00 3.18
C ASP A 82 8.57 -4.99 1.75
N ALA A 83 9.30 -4.41 0.81
CA ALA A 83 8.84 -4.29 -0.58
C ALA A 83 8.35 -5.61 -1.20
N PRO A 84 9.02 -6.76 -1.01
CA PRO A 84 8.53 -8.02 -1.58
C PRO A 84 7.15 -8.42 -1.07
N ILE A 85 6.84 -8.17 0.20
CA ILE A 85 5.52 -8.48 0.76
C ILE A 85 4.47 -7.51 0.22
N VAL A 86 4.82 -6.22 0.12
CA VAL A 86 3.93 -5.20 -0.44
C VAL A 86 3.54 -5.56 -1.89
N GLU A 87 4.53 -5.89 -2.71
CA GLU A 87 4.29 -6.24 -4.12
C GLU A 87 3.44 -7.50 -4.25
N ALA A 88 3.72 -8.53 -3.45
CA ALA A 88 2.93 -9.75 -3.41
C ALA A 88 1.49 -9.47 -2.96
N ALA A 89 1.30 -8.59 -1.99
CA ALA A 89 -0.02 -8.23 -1.49
C ALA A 89 -0.85 -7.48 -2.56
N ILE A 90 -0.24 -6.54 -3.28
CA ILE A 90 -0.92 -5.82 -4.37
C ILE A 90 -1.36 -6.81 -5.45
N GLU A 91 -0.47 -7.71 -5.86
CA GLU A 91 -0.80 -8.72 -6.87
C GLU A 91 -1.93 -9.63 -6.40
N LEU A 92 -1.86 -10.10 -5.16
CA LEU A 92 -2.86 -11.00 -4.59
C LEU A 92 -4.23 -10.30 -4.46
N ALA A 93 -4.26 -9.05 -4.01
CA ALA A 93 -5.48 -8.24 -3.93
C ALA A 93 -6.10 -8.03 -5.32
N THR A 94 -5.27 -7.77 -6.32
CA THR A 94 -5.71 -7.58 -7.70
C THR A 94 -6.38 -8.83 -8.24
N LYS A 95 -5.78 -10.00 -8.01
CA LYS A 95 -6.30 -11.29 -8.50
C LYS A 95 -7.54 -11.76 -7.76
N SER A 96 -7.57 -11.56 -6.44
CA SER A 96 -8.63 -12.11 -5.59
C SER A 96 -9.85 -11.20 -5.43
N GLY A 97 -9.70 -9.89 -5.70
CA GLY A 97 -10.72 -8.91 -5.43
C GLY A 97 -10.87 -8.56 -3.95
N GLN A 98 -9.98 -9.05 -3.09
CA GLN A 98 -10.01 -8.76 -1.65
C GLN A 98 -9.27 -7.47 -1.33
N GLU A 99 -9.53 -6.90 -0.15
CA GLU A 99 -8.88 -5.67 0.30
C GLU A 99 -7.37 -5.86 0.47
N PHE A 100 -6.63 -4.79 0.27
CA PHE A 100 -5.17 -4.81 0.38
C PHE A 100 -4.70 -5.30 1.75
N ALA A 101 -5.36 -4.86 2.84
CA ALA A 101 -4.97 -5.27 4.19
C ALA A 101 -5.05 -6.79 4.38
N ASP A 102 -6.12 -7.43 3.93
CA ASP A 102 -6.27 -8.88 4.03
C ASP A 102 -5.27 -9.61 3.13
N ALA A 103 -5.06 -9.09 1.92
CA ALA A 103 -4.06 -9.63 1.01
C ALA A 103 -2.65 -9.52 1.60
N TYR A 104 -2.35 -8.42 2.28
CA TYR A 104 -1.06 -8.24 2.95
C TYR A 104 -0.87 -9.27 4.07
N ILE A 105 -1.90 -9.51 4.88
CA ILE A 105 -1.85 -10.53 5.94
C ILE A 105 -1.56 -11.91 5.33
N ALA A 106 -2.24 -12.26 4.24
CA ALA A 106 -2.02 -13.54 3.57
C ALA A 106 -0.59 -13.66 3.02
N ALA A 107 -0.08 -12.61 2.37
CA ALA A 107 1.28 -12.59 1.84
C ALA A 107 2.32 -12.66 2.97
N ALA A 108 2.13 -11.91 4.05
CA ALA A 108 3.01 -11.92 5.22
C ALA A 108 3.01 -13.29 5.90
N SER A 109 1.86 -13.93 5.99
CA SER A 109 1.71 -15.28 6.54
C SER A 109 2.58 -16.29 5.78
N ARG A 110 2.52 -16.26 4.45
CA ARG A 110 3.34 -17.12 3.60
C ARG A 110 4.83 -16.85 3.79
N ARG A 111 5.19 -15.59 3.87
CA ARG A 111 6.58 -15.18 4.09
C ARG A 111 7.10 -15.65 5.45
N ALA A 112 6.24 -15.67 6.46
CA ALA A 112 6.57 -16.16 7.79
C ALA A 112 6.62 -17.70 7.88
N GLY A 113 6.23 -18.41 6.83
CA GLY A 113 6.21 -19.86 6.82
C GLY A 113 5.00 -20.48 7.52
N ALA A 114 3.94 -19.70 7.76
CA ALA A 114 2.73 -20.19 8.37
C ALA A 114 1.88 -20.96 7.35
N SER A 115 1.42 -22.16 7.71
CA SER A 115 0.58 -22.99 6.85
C SER A 115 -0.91 -22.67 6.98
N GLU A 116 -1.30 -21.99 8.06
CA GLU A 116 -2.69 -21.65 8.36
C GLU A 116 -2.79 -20.24 8.89
N ILE A 117 -3.96 -19.64 8.74
CA ILE A 117 -4.27 -18.32 9.32
C ILE A 117 -5.42 -18.49 10.31
N ALA A 118 -5.20 -18.09 11.56
CA ALA A 118 -6.26 -18.02 12.56
C ALA A 118 -7.07 -16.75 12.32
N THR A 119 -8.31 -16.90 11.89
CA THR A 119 -9.20 -15.80 11.56
C THR A 119 -10.65 -16.21 11.70
N PHE A 120 -11.52 -15.26 12.02
CA PHE A 120 -12.97 -15.46 11.95
C PHE A 120 -13.56 -15.02 10.60
N ASN A 121 -12.77 -14.38 9.73
CA ASN A 121 -13.14 -14.03 8.36
C ASN A 121 -12.68 -15.08 7.36
N GLN A 122 -13.11 -16.31 7.58
CA GLN A 122 -12.56 -17.47 6.86
C GLN A 122 -12.77 -17.38 5.35
N LYS A 123 -13.93 -16.93 4.90
CA LYS A 123 -14.23 -16.83 3.47
C LYS A 123 -13.31 -15.84 2.73
N HIS A 124 -12.98 -14.72 3.35
CA HIS A 124 -12.06 -13.73 2.76
C HIS A 124 -10.68 -14.35 2.53
N PHE A 125 -10.17 -15.07 3.52
CA PHE A 125 -8.83 -15.66 3.42
C PHE A 125 -8.81 -16.88 2.52
N GLU A 126 -9.89 -17.63 2.41
CA GLU A 126 -10.00 -18.71 1.41
C GLU A 126 -9.90 -18.14 -0.01
N LYS A 127 -10.55 -17.01 -0.28
CA LYS A 127 -10.45 -16.33 -1.58
C LYS A 127 -9.03 -15.85 -1.88
N LEU A 128 -8.23 -15.61 -0.85
CA LEU A 128 -6.81 -15.26 -0.96
C LEU A 128 -5.92 -16.49 -1.09
N GLY A 129 -6.48 -17.69 -1.14
CA GLY A 129 -5.73 -18.94 -1.24
C GLY A 129 -5.10 -19.38 0.06
N ALA A 130 -5.49 -18.78 1.19
CA ALA A 130 -5.01 -19.19 2.50
C ALA A 130 -5.86 -20.32 3.07
N THR A 131 -5.27 -21.08 4.00
CA THR A 131 -5.97 -22.12 4.74
C THR A 131 -6.33 -21.60 6.12
N PRO A 132 -7.63 -21.40 6.43
CA PRO A 132 -8.01 -20.96 7.77
C PRO A 132 -7.72 -22.03 8.81
N HIS A 133 -7.24 -21.58 9.97
CA HIS A 133 -7.05 -22.46 11.12
C HIS A 133 -8.41 -22.91 11.67
N ARG A 134 -8.51 -24.14 12.06
CA ARG A 134 -9.67 -24.71 12.73
C ARG A 134 -9.52 -24.52 14.23
N PHE A 135 -10.44 -23.76 14.81
CA PHE A 135 -10.46 -23.56 16.26
C PHE A 135 -11.02 -24.79 16.99
#